data_5cdd570360d8a482b11846e90c77c2dd
#
_entry.id   5cdd570360d8a482b11846e90c77c2dd
#
_cell.length_a   1.000
_cell.length_b   1.000
_cell.length_c   1.000
_cell.angle_alpha   90.00
_cell.angle_beta   90.00
_cell.angle_gamma   90.00
#
_symmetry.space_group_name_H-M   'P 1'
#
loop_
_entity.id
_entity.type
_entity.pdbx_description
1 polymer ?
#
loop_
_entity_poly.entity_id
_entity_poly.type
_entity_poly.pdbx_seq_one_letter_code
_entity_poly.pdbx_strand_id
1 'polypeptide(L)'
;NLYVDVDAEEIPIMDGSAASFVFLLQSAGIEEQGAAKRFIRVTKPVEIREGDKLARLDPYFGFKLSFTIEFRHPAVDKTGQTFEIDFADTSYTREIARARTFGFAHEVEMLREVGLARGGSLDNAIVLDEHRMLNNDELRYGDEFVRHKILDAIGDLYVVGHPLIAAYTAHKSGHGLNNALLRALLADETAYEIVTFDKVEEAPRAFLPQLQPAFS
;
A
#
# COMPACT_ATOMS: atom_id res chain seq x y z
N ASN A 1 -15.22 -9.16 -2.26
CA ASN A 1 -15.00 -9.60 -3.65
C ASN A 1 -15.71 -8.65 -4.60
N LEU A 2 -15.06 -8.30 -5.70
CA LEU A 2 -15.52 -7.30 -6.67
C LEU A 2 -15.01 -7.72 -8.06
N TYR A 3 -15.85 -7.52 -9.09
CA TYR A 3 -15.40 -7.55 -10.48
C TYR A 3 -15.07 -6.13 -10.92
N VAL A 4 -13.93 -5.97 -11.58
CA VAL A 4 -13.48 -4.69 -12.15
C VAL A 4 -13.10 -4.92 -13.59
N ASP A 5 -13.86 -4.34 -14.51
CA ASP A 5 -13.56 -4.38 -15.95
C ASP A 5 -12.77 -3.14 -16.33
N VAL A 6 -11.64 -3.34 -17.00
CA VAL A 6 -10.75 -2.27 -17.46
C VAL A 6 -10.56 -2.41 -18.97
N ASP A 7 -10.75 -1.33 -19.71
CA ASP A 7 -10.65 -1.27 -21.17
C ASP A 7 -9.34 -0.64 -21.69
N ALA A 8 -8.38 -0.43 -20.79
CA ALA A 8 -7.06 0.14 -21.06
C ALA A 8 -5.96 -0.55 -20.24
N GLU A 9 -4.71 -0.29 -20.57
CA GLU A 9 -3.56 -0.86 -19.85
C GLU A 9 -3.39 -0.30 -18.43
N GLU A 10 -3.86 0.93 -18.18
CA GLU A 10 -3.78 1.60 -16.89
C GLU A 10 -5.18 1.83 -16.30
N ILE A 11 -5.30 1.63 -14.99
CA ILE A 11 -6.48 2.06 -14.22
C ILE A 11 -6.47 3.59 -14.11
N PRO A 12 -7.64 4.28 -14.16
CA PRO A 12 -7.69 5.73 -14.01
C PRO A 12 -6.98 6.19 -12.74
N ILE A 13 -6.09 7.17 -12.87
CA ILE A 13 -5.29 7.69 -11.74
C ILE A 13 -6.16 8.45 -10.71
N MET A 14 -7.33 8.94 -11.11
CA MET A 14 -8.23 9.75 -10.30
C MET A 14 -7.50 10.98 -9.72
N ASP A 15 -7.49 11.11 -8.39
CA ASP A 15 -6.76 12.16 -7.67
C ASP A 15 -5.31 11.75 -7.26
N GLY A 16 -4.83 10.63 -7.79
CA GLY A 16 -3.52 10.08 -7.48
C GLY A 16 -3.42 9.30 -6.18
N SER A 17 -4.54 9.10 -5.49
CA SER A 17 -4.65 8.37 -4.24
C SER A 17 -5.71 7.27 -4.33
N ALA A 18 -5.86 6.46 -3.28
CA ALA A 18 -6.91 5.46 -3.21
C ALA A 18 -8.26 6.01 -2.71
N ALA A 19 -8.32 7.27 -2.29
CA ALA A 19 -9.51 7.84 -1.62
C ALA A 19 -10.78 7.78 -2.49
N SER A 20 -10.66 8.09 -3.77
CA SER A 20 -11.79 8.06 -4.73
C SER A 20 -12.35 6.65 -4.90
N PHE A 21 -11.48 5.63 -4.98
CA PHE A 21 -11.89 4.23 -5.09
C PHE A 21 -12.53 3.73 -3.80
N VAL A 22 -11.96 4.08 -2.64
CA VAL A 22 -12.54 3.75 -1.32
C VAL A 22 -13.93 4.36 -1.19
N PHE A 23 -14.10 5.62 -1.59
CA PHE A 23 -15.39 6.29 -1.57
C PHE A 23 -16.42 5.58 -2.46
N LEU A 24 -16.06 5.22 -3.69
CA LEU A 24 -16.94 4.51 -4.61
C LEU A 24 -17.37 3.15 -4.06
N LEU A 25 -16.43 2.38 -3.50
CA LEU A 25 -16.73 1.06 -2.91
C LEU A 25 -17.62 1.18 -1.67
N GLN A 26 -17.35 2.14 -0.79
CA GLN A 26 -18.18 2.38 0.39
C GLN A 26 -19.58 2.89 0.03
N SER A 27 -19.69 3.72 -1.01
CA SER A 27 -20.98 4.23 -1.51
C SER A 27 -21.83 3.13 -2.14
N ALA A 28 -21.20 2.12 -2.74
CA ALA A 28 -21.90 0.96 -3.28
C ALA A 28 -22.41 0.01 -2.17
N GLY A 29 -21.84 0.11 -0.97
CA GLY A 29 -22.13 -0.77 0.16
C GLY A 29 -21.23 -2.03 0.18
N ILE A 30 -21.07 -2.57 1.38
CA ILE A 30 -20.32 -3.80 1.64
C ILE A 30 -21.30 -4.84 2.17
N GLU A 31 -21.39 -5.99 1.50
CA GLU A 31 -22.22 -7.11 1.92
C GLU A 31 -21.33 -8.24 2.48
N GLU A 32 -21.66 -8.72 3.67
CA GLU A 32 -20.98 -9.87 4.26
C GLU A 32 -21.41 -11.16 3.57
N GLN A 33 -20.43 -11.98 3.20
CA GLN A 33 -20.68 -13.28 2.58
C GLN A 33 -20.65 -14.40 3.62
N GLY A 34 -21.40 -15.48 3.36
CA GLY A 34 -21.51 -16.61 4.30
C GLY A 34 -20.27 -17.53 4.36
N ALA A 35 -19.22 -17.27 3.58
CA ALA A 35 -18.00 -18.09 3.57
C ALA A 35 -16.93 -17.47 4.50
N ALA A 36 -16.31 -18.32 5.34
CA ALA A 36 -15.21 -17.88 6.19
C ALA A 36 -14.04 -17.31 5.36
N LYS A 37 -13.53 -16.16 5.76
CA LYS A 37 -12.39 -15.51 5.13
C LYS A 37 -11.11 -16.29 5.42
N ARG A 38 -10.34 -16.60 4.39
CA ARG A 38 -9.03 -17.24 4.52
C ARG A 38 -7.93 -16.19 4.57
N PHE A 39 -6.91 -16.49 5.38
CA PHE A 39 -5.73 -15.66 5.59
C PHE A 39 -4.46 -16.47 5.36
N ILE A 40 -3.40 -15.82 4.95
CA ILE A 40 -2.03 -16.34 5.00
C ILE A 40 -1.40 -15.85 6.31
N ARG A 41 -1.12 -16.75 7.24
CA ARG A 41 -0.40 -16.46 8.47
C ARG A 41 1.06 -16.79 8.28
N VAL A 42 1.93 -15.79 8.38
CA VAL A 42 3.39 -15.99 8.33
C VAL A 42 3.85 -16.61 9.63
N THR A 43 4.60 -17.71 9.54
CA THR A 43 5.07 -18.53 10.68
C THR A 43 6.56 -18.40 10.92
N LYS A 44 7.31 -17.96 9.89
CA LYS A 44 8.76 -17.72 9.96
C LYS A 44 9.13 -16.43 9.22
N PRO A 45 10.20 -15.75 9.63
CA PRO A 45 10.69 -14.60 8.87
C PRO A 45 11.07 -14.99 7.43
N VAL A 46 10.63 -14.18 6.47
CA VAL A 46 11.03 -14.27 5.05
C VAL A 46 11.56 -12.90 4.65
N GLU A 47 12.74 -12.87 4.04
CA GLU A 47 13.43 -11.63 3.71
C GLU A 47 14.07 -11.71 2.34
N ILE A 48 13.98 -10.62 1.58
CA ILE A 48 14.70 -10.40 0.32
C ILE A 48 15.50 -9.11 0.43
N ARG A 49 16.73 -9.16 -0.05
CA ARG A 49 17.64 -8.01 -0.16
C ARG A 49 18.15 -7.84 -1.57
N GLU A 50 18.28 -6.61 -1.98
CA GLU A 50 18.93 -6.20 -3.23
C GLU A 50 19.78 -4.96 -2.95
N GLY A 51 21.09 -5.17 -2.77
CA GLY A 51 22.00 -4.14 -2.29
C GLY A 51 21.59 -3.64 -0.89
N ASP A 52 21.28 -2.35 -0.79
CA ASP A 52 20.81 -1.71 0.44
C ASP A 52 19.27 -1.74 0.63
N LYS A 53 18.56 -2.29 -0.36
CA LYS A 53 17.10 -2.43 -0.31
C LYS A 53 16.71 -3.69 0.45
N LEU A 54 15.60 -3.60 1.18
CA LEU A 54 15.06 -4.68 2.00
C LEU A 54 13.54 -4.74 1.88
N ALA A 55 13.02 -5.97 1.77
CA ALA A 55 11.63 -6.29 2.04
C ALA A 55 11.56 -7.56 2.90
N ARG A 56 10.76 -7.54 3.98
CA ARG A 56 10.71 -8.60 4.98
C ARG A 56 9.31 -8.78 5.53
N LEU A 57 8.93 -10.04 5.75
CA LEU A 57 7.76 -10.46 6.52
C LEU A 57 8.20 -11.18 7.77
N ASP A 58 7.64 -10.80 8.91
CA ASP A 58 7.82 -11.45 10.20
C ASP A 58 6.49 -11.98 10.73
N PRO A 59 6.50 -13.08 11.52
CA PRO A 59 5.32 -13.52 12.25
C PRO A 59 4.77 -12.40 13.15
N TYR A 60 3.50 -12.09 12.98
CA TYR A 60 2.79 -11.11 13.79
C TYR A 60 1.30 -11.41 13.76
N PHE A 61 0.63 -11.40 14.91
CA PHE A 61 -0.81 -11.65 14.98
C PHE A 61 -1.62 -10.38 14.70
N GLY A 62 -1.56 -9.92 13.45
CA GLY A 62 -2.18 -8.68 12.97
C GLY A 62 -1.72 -8.37 11.56
N PHE A 63 -1.88 -7.11 11.17
CA PHE A 63 -1.30 -6.57 9.94
C PHE A 63 -0.66 -5.23 10.24
N LYS A 64 0.68 -5.22 10.20
CA LYS A 64 1.51 -4.07 10.53
C LYS A 64 2.50 -3.83 9.41
N LEU A 65 2.73 -2.57 9.06
CA LEU A 65 3.73 -2.16 8.08
C LEU A 65 4.67 -1.11 8.67
N SER A 66 5.96 -1.27 8.37
CA SER A 66 7.00 -0.25 8.60
C SER A 66 7.74 -0.03 7.28
N PHE A 67 7.76 1.20 6.79
CA PHE A 67 8.40 1.53 5.53
C PHE A 67 9.34 2.72 5.70
N THR A 68 10.56 2.59 5.20
CA THR A 68 11.54 3.67 5.10
C THR A 68 11.85 3.93 3.63
N ILE A 69 11.69 5.17 3.20
CA ILE A 69 12.20 5.68 1.92
C ILE A 69 13.50 6.43 2.17
N GLU A 70 14.31 6.57 1.13
CA GLU A 70 15.54 7.38 1.19
C GLU A 70 15.71 8.12 -0.13
N PHE A 71 14.98 9.23 -0.25
CA PHE A 71 15.12 10.14 -1.37
C PHE A 71 15.93 11.36 -0.93
N ARG A 72 17.09 11.59 -1.57
CA ARG A 72 17.91 12.78 -1.35
C ARG A 72 17.40 13.90 -2.24
N HIS A 73 16.34 14.56 -1.79
CA HIS A 73 15.70 15.64 -2.52
C HIS A 73 15.22 16.74 -1.56
N PRO A 74 15.50 18.04 -1.80
CA PRO A 74 15.20 19.13 -0.86
C PRO A 74 13.74 19.21 -0.40
N ALA A 75 12.76 18.81 -1.25
CA ALA A 75 11.36 18.77 -0.88
C ALA A 75 11.01 17.55 -0.02
N VAL A 76 11.68 16.40 -0.24
CA VAL A 76 11.43 15.16 0.51
C VAL A 76 12.21 15.14 1.82
N ASP A 77 13.43 15.71 1.85
CA ASP A 77 14.27 15.78 3.07
C ASP A 77 13.59 16.56 4.23
N LYS A 78 12.62 17.40 3.90
CA LYS A 78 11.83 18.17 4.88
C LYS A 78 10.64 17.39 5.45
N THR A 79 10.38 16.19 4.93
CA THR A 79 9.25 15.33 5.31
C THR A 79 9.71 14.11 6.10
N GLY A 80 8.80 13.45 6.79
CA GLY A 80 9.08 12.15 7.39
C GLY A 80 9.33 11.10 6.31
N GLN A 81 10.48 10.41 6.37
CA GLN A 81 10.84 9.35 5.43
C GLN A 81 10.67 7.93 6.00
N THR A 82 10.18 7.81 7.22
CA THR A 82 9.81 6.53 7.83
C THR A 82 8.42 6.64 8.42
N PHE A 83 7.58 5.66 8.15
CA PHE A 83 6.25 5.57 8.74
C PHE A 83 5.92 4.12 9.12
N GLU A 84 5.35 3.98 10.31
CA GLU A 84 4.86 2.69 10.82
C GLU A 84 3.36 2.78 11.07
N ILE A 85 2.64 1.74 10.70
CA ILE A 85 1.20 1.62 10.91
C ILE A 85 0.83 0.21 11.35
N ASP A 86 0.04 0.12 12.43
CA ASP A 86 -0.64 -1.12 12.84
C ASP A 86 -2.14 -0.94 12.61
N PHE A 87 -2.71 -1.78 11.77
CA PHE A 87 -4.14 -1.73 11.47
C PHE A 87 -5.04 -2.25 12.60
N ALA A 88 -4.46 -2.73 13.70
CA ALA A 88 -5.19 -2.96 14.94
C ALA A 88 -5.63 -1.65 15.63
N ASP A 89 -4.88 -0.55 15.41
CA ASP A 89 -5.06 0.72 16.12
C ASP A 89 -5.69 1.81 15.27
N THR A 90 -5.61 1.69 13.94
CA THR A 90 -6.08 2.73 13.02
C THR A 90 -6.56 2.15 11.69
N SER A 91 -7.17 2.99 10.84
CA SER A 91 -7.75 2.58 9.56
C SER A 91 -6.91 3.01 8.36
N TYR A 92 -6.93 2.17 7.34
CA TYR A 92 -6.39 2.50 6.01
C TYR A 92 -6.95 3.81 5.44
N THR A 93 -8.27 4.00 5.56
CA THR A 93 -8.96 5.19 5.04
C THR A 93 -8.43 6.48 5.67
N ARG A 94 -8.16 6.46 6.96
CA ARG A 94 -7.69 7.62 7.71
C ARG A 94 -6.24 7.96 7.43
N GLU A 95 -5.38 6.94 7.45
CA GLU A 95 -3.94 7.16 7.50
C GLU A 95 -3.25 7.03 6.13
N ILE A 96 -3.81 6.24 5.21
CA ILE A 96 -3.12 5.86 3.97
C ILE A 96 -3.87 6.28 2.71
N ALA A 97 -5.18 6.05 2.66
CA ALA A 97 -5.95 6.13 1.40
C ALA A 97 -5.82 7.44 0.63
N ARG A 98 -5.54 8.56 1.30
CA ARG A 98 -5.44 9.89 0.69
C ARG A 98 -4.04 10.28 0.23
N ALA A 99 -3.02 9.46 0.49
CA ALA A 99 -1.65 9.74 0.07
C ALA A 99 -1.53 9.66 -1.45
N ARG A 100 -1.15 10.76 -2.09
CA ARG A 100 -1.02 10.86 -3.54
C ARG A 100 0.26 10.22 -4.05
N THR A 101 0.19 9.68 -5.26
CA THR A 101 1.37 9.28 -6.01
C THR A 101 2.30 10.47 -6.29
N PHE A 102 3.57 10.18 -6.48
CA PHE A 102 4.58 11.18 -6.79
C PHE A 102 5.59 10.65 -7.81
N GLY A 103 6.24 11.56 -8.47
CA GLY A 103 7.30 11.23 -9.42
C GLY A 103 8.17 12.44 -9.74
N PHE A 104 9.34 12.15 -10.30
CA PHE A 104 10.24 13.18 -10.80
C PHE A 104 9.85 13.57 -12.23
N ALA A 105 9.89 14.86 -12.55
CA ALA A 105 9.47 15.37 -13.86
C ALA A 105 10.15 14.64 -15.04
N HIS A 106 11.44 14.37 -14.93
CA HIS A 106 12.18 13.63 -15.96
C HIS A 106 11.73 12.16 -16.11
N GLU A 107 11.34 11.49 -15.02
CA GLU A 107 10.80 10.12 -15.05
C GLU A 107 9.41 10.09 -15.69
N VAL A 108 8.57 11.08 -15.40
CA VAL A 108 7.24 11.21 -16.02
C VAL A 108 7.33 11.38 -17.53
N GLU A 109 8.31 12.16 -18.03
CA GLU A 109 8.56 12.32 -19.47
C GLU A 109 8.95 10.99 -20.10
N MET A 110 9.87 10.23 -19.50
CA MET A 110 10.27 8.90 -19.99
C MET A 110 9.11 7.90 -20.01
N LEU A 111 8.25 7.89 -18.98
CA LEU A 111 7.07 7.03 -18.93
C LEU A 111 6.08 7.37 -20.06
N ARG A 112 5.89 8.65 -20.36
CA ARG A 112 5.01 9.08 -21.46
C ARG A 112 5.52 8.65 -22.83
N GLU A 113 6.83 8.64 -23.05
CA GLU A 113 7.44 8.16 -24.30
C GLU A 113 7.12 6.69 -24.58
N VAL A 114 7.02 5.86 -23.53
CA VAL A 114 6.63 4.45 -23.64
C VAL A 114 5.12 4.21 -23.49
N GLY A 115 4.32 5.29 -23.44
CA GLY A 115 2.86 5.22 -23.42
C GLY A 115 2.23 5.03 -22.03
N LEU A 116 3.00 5.17 -20.96
CA LEU A 116 2.54 5.10 -19.56
C LEU A 116 2.35 6.51 -18.96
N ALA A 117 1.78 6.57 -17.76
CA ALA A 117 1.48 7.80 -17.02
C ALA A 117 0.67 8.84 -17.84
N ARG A 118 -0.20 8.38 -18.75
CA ARG A 118 -0.96 9.24 -19.67
C ARG A 118 -1.95 10.16 -18.95
N GLY A 119 -2.52 9.70 -17.84
CA GLY A 119 -3.45 10.45 -17.01
C GLY A 119 -2.77 11.36 -15.97
N GLY A 120 -1.45 11.26 -15.80
CA GLY A 120 -0.70 12.02 -14.79
C GLY A 120 -0.61 13.52 -15.10
N SER A 121 -0.89 14.33 -14.09
CA SER A 121 -0.82 15.80 -14.16
C SER A 121 -0.48 16.37 -12.78
N LEU A 122 -0.25 17.68 -12.70
CA LEU A 122 -0.06 18.36 -11.41
C LEU A 122 -1.33 18.35 -10.53
N ASP A 123 -2.49 18.01 -11.10
CA ASP A 123 -3.75 17.94 -10.34
C ASP A 123 -3.92 16.60 -9.60
N ASN A 124 -3.18 15.55 -10.01
CA ASN A 124 -3.36 14.20 -9.49
C ASN A 124 -2.06 13.47 -9.09
N ALA A 125 -0.92 14.09 -9.25
CA ALA A 125 0.36 13.55 -8.79
C ALA A 125 1.23 14.65 -8.19
N ILE A 126 2.01 14.31 -7.19
CA ILE A 126 3.05 15.22 -6.67
C ILE A 126 4.26 15.12 -7.59
N VAL A 127 4.55 16.17 -8.31
CA VAL A 127 5.66 16.22 -9.27
C VAL A 127 6.81 17.03 -8.69
N LEU A 128 8.01 16.43 -8.72
CA LEU A 128 9.24 17.02 -8.23
C LEU A 128 10.15 17.36 -9.41
N ASP A 129 10.71 18.58 -9.44
CA ASP A 129 11.89 18.88 -10.29
C ASP A 129 13.19 18.54 -9.53
N GLU A 130 14.30 19.08 -9.87
CA GLU A 130 15.59 18.83 -9.18
C GLU A 130 15.67 19.47 -7.79
N HIS A 131 14.82 20.44 -7.46
CA HIS A 131 14.96 21.30 -6.30
C HIS A 131 13.69 21.44 -5.43
N ARG A 132 12.52 21.28 -6.03
CA ARG A 132 11.23 21.58 -5.37
C ARG A 132 10.08 20.73 -5.90
N MET A 133 8.99 20.79 -5.18
CA MET A 133 7.66 20.35 -5.64
C MET A 133 7.11 21.40 -6.63
N LEU A 134 6.59 20.95 -7.75
CA LEU A 134 6.01 21.79 -8.80
C LEU A 134 4.54 22.12 -8.57
N ASN A 135 3.84 21.33 -7.76
CA ASN A 135 2.44 21.56 -7.42
C ASN A 135 2.31 22.83 -6.57
N ASN A 136 1.19 23.53 -6.75
CA ASN A 136 0.83 24.68 -5.93
C ASN A 136 0.17 24.29 -4.59
N ASP A 137 -0.36 23.07 -4.51
CA ASP A 137 -1.04 22.56 -3.34
C ASP A 137 -0.04 22.07 -2.28
N GLU A 138 -0.44 22.17 -1.01
CA GLU A 138 0.32 21.57 0.09
C GLU A 138 0.20 20.04 0.10
N LEU A 139 1.11 19.39 0.81
CA LEU A 139 1.02 17.96 1.08
C LEU A 139 -0.20 17.67 1.97
N ARG A 140 -0.90 16.57 1.68
CA ARG A 140 -2.05 16.09 2.48
C ARG A 140 -1.64 15.53 3.84
N TYR A 141 -0.38 15.07 3.95
CA TYR A 141 0.27 14.60 5.17
C TYR A 141 1.70 15.12 5.21
N GLY A 142 2.22 15.43 6.39
CA GLY A 142 3.62 15.85 6.54
C GLY A 142 4.66 14.81 6.10
N ASP A 143 4.22 13.58 5.87
CA ASP A 143 4.98 12.40 5.45
C ASP A 143 4.29 11.68 4.26
N GLU A 144 3.63 12.43 3.37
CA GLU A 144 2.80 11.88 2.29
C GLU A 144 3.56 10.91 1.37
N PHE A 145 4.83 11.19 1.08
CA PHE A 145 5.66 10.34 0.22
C PHE A 145 5.80 8.91 0.75
N VAL A 146 6.15 8.75 2.02
CA VAL A 146 6.30 7.41 2.61
C VAL A 146 4.94 6.72 2.81
N ARG A 147 3.87 7.48 3.09
CA ARG A 147 2.51 6.91 3.17
C ARG A 147 2.04 6.39 1.82
N HIS A 148 2.36 7.07 0.73
CA HIS A 148 2.06 6.53 -0.60
C HIS A 148 2.86 5.25 -0.89
N LYS A 149 4.12 5.15 -0.47
CA LYS A 149 4.89 3.89 -0.59
C LYS A 149 4.29 2.74 0.23
N ILE A 150 3.65 3.04 1.35
CA ILE A 150 2.86 2.03 2.08
C ILE A 150 1.59 1.65 1.31
N LEU A 151 0.91 2.61 0.67
CA LEU A 151 -0.24 2.34 -0.20
C LEU A 151 0.16 1.36 -1.31
N ASP A 152 1.26 1.64 -2.02
CA ASP A 152 1.82 0.76 -3.04
C ASP A 152 2.10 -0.64 -2.48
N ALA A 153 2.80 -0.71 -1.35
CA ALA A 153 3.18 -1.98 -0.72
C ALA A 153 1.95 -2.81 -0.33
N ILE A 154 0.88 -2.19 0.20
CA ILE A 154 -0.37 -2.89 0.53
C ILE A 154 -0.96 -3.52 -0.74
N GLY A 155 -1.01 -2.78 -1.85
CA GLY A 155 -1.48 -3.29 -3.14
C GLY A 155 -0.63 -4.46 -3.63
N ASP A 156 0.70 -4.32 -3.62
CA ASP A 156 1.65 -5.37 -4.02
C ASP A 156 1.48 -6.64 -3.18
N LEU A 157 1.35 -6.51 -1.85
CA LEU A 157 1.19 -7.64 -0.95
C LEU A 157 -0.15 -8.37 -1.15
N TYR A 158 -1.20 -7.67 -1.56
CA TYR A 158 -2.51 -8.27 -1.81
C TYR A 158 -2.54 -9.22 -3.01
N VAL A 159 -1.56 -9.12 -3.92
CA VAL A 159 -1.42 -10.03 -5.09
C VAL A 159 -1.22 -11.49 -4.66
N VAL A 160 -0.81 -11.76 -3.43
CA VAL A 160 -0.70 -13.13 -2.89
C VAL A 160 -2.06 -13.87 -2.82
N GLY A 161 -3.19 -13.15 -2.96
CA GLY A 161 -4.54 -13.70 -3.08
C GLY A 161 -5.31 -13.85 -1.76
N HIS A 162 -4.67 -13.68 -0.61
CA HIS A 162 -5.30 -13.66 0.71
C HIS A 162 -4.69 -12.57 1.58
N PRO A 163 -5.46 -11.98 2.52
CA PRO A 163 -4.89 -11.06 3.49
C PRO A 163 -3.78 -11.74 4.30
N LEU A 164 -2.71 -10.99 4.57
CA LEU A 164 -1.58 -11.45 5.36
C LEU A 164 -1.79 -11.18 6.85
N ILE A 165 -1.54 -12.17 7.69
CA ILE A 165 -1.33 -12.02 9.13
C ILE A 165 0.18 -12.01 9.34
N ALA A 166 0.76 -10.80 9.39
CA ALA A 166 2.21 -10.59 9.42
C ALA A 166 2.56 -9.14 9.76
N ALA A 167 3.81 -8.90 10.15
CA ALA A 167 4.45 -7.59 10.09
C ALA A 167 5.33 -7.50 8.84
N TYR A 168 5.12 -6.45 8.05
CA TYR A 168 5.94 -6.15 6.88
C TYR A 168 6.88 -5.00 7.18
N THR A 169 8.16 -5.17 6.88
CA THR A 169 9.19 -4.15 7.01
C THR A 169 9.89 -3.93 5.67
N ALA A 170 10.00 -2.68 5.25
CA ALA A 170 10.67 -2.32 4.02
C ALA A 170 11.64 -1.14 4.19
N HIS A 171 12.76 -1.24 3.52
CA HIS A 171 13.70 -0.14 3.31
C HIS A 171 13.98 0.00 1.83
N LYS A 172 13.63 1.15 1.26
CA LYS A 172 13.82 1.47 -0.18
C LYS A 172 13.20 0.44 -1.14
N SER A 173 12.17 -0.30 -0.68
CA SER A 173 11.52 -1.32 -1.49
C SER A 173 10.63 -0.69 -2.58
N GLY A 174 10.29 -1.51 -3.56
CA GLY A 174 9.37 -1.20 -4.64
C GLY A 174 8.71 -2.46 -5.17
N HIS A 175 7.89 -2.33 -6.21
CA HIS A 175 7.06 -3.42 -6.75
C HIS A 175 7.84 -4.71 -7.03
N GLY A 176 9.03 -4.61 -7.65
CA GLY A 176 9.86 -5.78 -7.96
C GLY A 176 10.29 -6.55 -6.71
N LEU A 177 10.77 -5.85 -5.68
CA LEU A 177 11.25 -6.45 -4.45
C LEU A 177 10.09 -7.01 -3.61
N ASN A 178 8.95 -6.32 -3.58
CA ASN A 178 7.72 -6.80 -2.93
C ASN A 178 7.21 -8.09 -3.58
N ASN A 179 7.22 -8.15 -4.91
CA ASN A 179 6.86 -9.37 -5.65
C ASN A 179 7.85 -10.52 -5.38
N ALA A 180 9.16 -10.25 -5.35
CA ALA A 180 10.18 -11.24 -5.02
C ALA A 180 9.98 -11.79 -3.60
N LEU A 181 9.62 -10.95 -2.64
CA LEU A 181 9.30 -11.36 -1.27
C LEU A 181 8.12 -12.33 -1.22
N LEU A 182 7.03 -12.02 -1.93
CA LEU A 182 5.86 -12.92 -1.99
C LEU A 182 6.20 -14.26 -2.67
N ARG A 183 7.01 -14.24 -3.72
CA ARG A 183 7.50 -15.48 -4.36
C ARG A 183 8.33 -16.32 -3.40
N ALA A 184 9.20 -15.67 -2.62
CA ALA A 184 10.01 -16.36 -1.61
C ALA A 184 9.14 -16.96 -0.49
N LEU A 185 8.12 -16.23 -0.04
CA LEU A 185 7.13 -16.73 0.93
C LEU A 185 6.44 -17.99 0.39
N LEU A 186 5.90 -17.93 -0.83
CA LEU A 186 5.14 -19.03 -1.42
C LEU A 186 6.03 -20.24 -1.79
N ALA A 187 7.33 -20.04 -1.98
CA ALA A 187 8.28 -21.12 -2.26
C ALA A 187 8.66 -21.92 -1.00
N ASP A 188 8.51 -21.36 0.20
CA ASP A 188 8.74 -22.07 1.48
C ASP A 188 7.40 -22.36 2.17
N GLU A 189 6.80 -23.51 1.85
CA GLU A 189 5.53 -23.96 2.46
C GLU A 189 5.59 -24.07 4.00
N THR A 190 6.77 -24.03 4.60
CA THR A 190 6.95 -24.04 6.05
C THR A 190 6.94 -22.64 6.66
N ALA A 191 6.98 -21.58 5.84
CA ALA A 191 7.02 -20.20 6.28
C ALA A 191 5.62 -19.58 6.45
N TYR A 192 4.57 -20.28 6.04
CA TYR A 192 3.21 -19.81 6.18
C TYR A 192 2.21 -20.95 6.33
N GLU A 193 0.99 -20.59 6.72
CA GLU A 193 -0.16 -21.48 6.73
C GLU A 193 -1.42 -20.71 6.28
N ILE A 194 -2.38 -21.45 5.72
CA ILE A 194 -3.69 -20.90 5.40
C ILE A 194 -4.61 -21.14 6.60
N VAL A 195 -5.14 -20.07 7.18
CA VAL A 195 -6.00 -20.13 8.35
C VAL A 195 -7.34 -19.48 8.11
N THR A 196 -8.37 -19.96 8.83
CA THR A 196 -9.68 -19.35 9.01
C THR A 196 -9.97 -19.21 10.49
N PHE A 197 -10.90 -18.34 10.86
CA PHE A 197 -11.35 -18.19 12.23
C PHE A 197 -12.83 -18.53 12.30
N ASP A 198 -13.21 -19.41 13.21
CA ASP A 198 -14.60 -19.82 13.41
C ASP A 198 -15.41 -18.73 14.09
N LYS A 199 -14.75 -17.93 14.92
CA LYS A 199 -15.36 -16.79 15.61
C LYS A 199 -14.61 -15.50 15.26
N VAL A 200 -15.38 -14.44 15.14
CA VAL A 200 -14.84 -13.11 14.80
C VAL A 200 -13.82 -12.64 15.84
N GLU A 201 -14.05 -12.94 17.12
CA GLU A 201 -13.18 -12.54 18.24
C GLU A 201 -11.80 -13.24 18.22
N GLU A 202 -11.69 -14.35 17.51
CA GLU A 202 -10.43 -15.10 17.35
C GLU A 202 -9.55 -14.52 16.24
N ALA A 203 -10.12 -13.70 15.35
CA ALA A 203 -9.39 -13.06 14.28
C ALA A 203 -8.56 -11.87 14.80
N PRO A 204 -7.41 -11.55 14.15
CA PRO A 204 -6.64 -10.37 14.53
C PRO A 204 -7.49 -9.10 14.40
N ARG A 205 -7.35 -8.19 15.38
CA ARG A 205 -8.14 -6.95 15.46
C ARG A 205 -8.06 -6.10 14.18
N ALA A 206 -6.94 -6.13 13.48
CA ALA A 206 -6.75 -5.45 12.21
C ALA A 206 -7.78 -5.81 11.12
N PHE A 207 -8.42 -6.97 11.22
CA PHE A 207 -9.38 -7.48 10.24
C PHE A 207 -10.83 -7.49 10.74
N LEU A 208 -11.05 -7.01 11.95
CA LEU A 208 -12.40 -6.86 12.47
C LEU A 208 -13.09 -5.67 11.81
N PRO A 209 -14.43 -5.73 11.61
CA PRO A 209 -15.19 -4.58 11.18
C PRO A 209 -14.95 -3.42 12.15
N GLN A 210 -14.31 -2.37 11.69
CA GLN A 210 -14.23 -1.14 12.47
C GLN A 210 -15.60 -0.47 12.35
N LEU A 211 -16.27 -0.29 13.48
CA LEU A 211 -17.44 0.58 13.57
C LEU A 211 -16.95 2.01 13.27
N GLN A 212 -16.92 2.37 12.01
CA GLN A 212 -16.64 3.75 11.64
C GLN A 212 -17.86 4.57 12.04
N PRO A 213 -17.70 5.65 12.83
CA PRO A 213 -18.78 6.61 12.94
C PRO A 213 -19.05 7.14 11.53
N ALA A 214 -20.32 7.09 11.13
CA ALA A 214 -20.78 7.77 9.94
C ALA A 214 -20.23 9.20 9.99
N PHE A 215 -19.66 9.65 8.86
CA PHE A 215 -19.05 10.94 8.68
C PHE A 215 -19.77 12.04 9.51
N SER A 216 -19.09 12.63 10.47
CA SER A 216 -19.47 13.91 11.11
C SER A 216 -18.74 15.03 10.42
#